data_b4769697e846cafda388169109799f9a
#
_entry.id   b4769697e846cafda388169109799f9a
#
_cell.length_a   1.000
_cell.length_b   1.000
_cell.length_c   1.000
_cell.angle_alpha   90.00
_cell.angle_beta   90.00
_cell.angle_gamma   90.00
#
_symmetry.space_group_name_H-M   'P 1'
#
loop_
_entity.id
_entity.type
_entity.pdbx_description
1 polymer ?
#
loop_
_entity_poly.entity_id
_entity_poly.type
_entity_poly.pdbx_seq_one_letter_code
_entity_poly.pdbx_strand_id
1 'polypeptide(L)'
;MTALIERDYFTDYEILKDPYAFFNALRDQGPIFQPPGKDYYIVTGFEETLEVLRNHEDFSAVNGLQGAGAPLPFVPHGSDITDQIEAHRREFPGGDQVVNLDDDAHTKLRALINTLFVPSRLKASEAFITDYCEDMVGKAVREGKVELIGTIATPFVTMVVADLLGVPMEDRKIFMDAIAKAPPPGSLDGHNPMEGEDHPFAVMGKYFYGYMADRRANPQQDILTELAHATYSDGTTPEVYDLVQLGMFMFGAGQDTSAKLLG
;
A
#
# COMPACT_ATOMS: atom_id res chain seq x y z
N MET A 1 20.61 -7.50 31.44
CA MET A 1 19.83 -7.73 30.24
C MET A 1 18.66 -6.74 30.29
N THR A 2 18.50 -5.93 29.28
CA THR A 2 17.36 -5.02 29.15
C THR A 2 16.08 -5.84 29.14
N ALA A 3 15.05 -5.41 29.88
CA ALA A 3 13.76 -6.12 29.88
C ALA A 3 13.17 -6.14 28.44
N LEU A 4 12.45 -7.21 28.08
CA LEU A 4 11.93 -7.36 26.72
C LEU A 4 11.09 -6.16 26.27
N ILE A 5 10.27 -5.61 27.16
CA ILE A 5 9.41 -4.45 26.91
C ILE A 5 10.15 -3.10 26.77
N GLU A 6 11.44 -3.05 27.13
CA GLU A 6 12.29 -1.86 26.97
C GLU A 6 13.08 -1.87 25.64
N ARG A 7 13.00 -2.96 24.88
CA ARG A 7 13.65 -3.10 23.58
C ARG A 7 12.81 -2.38 22.52
N ASP A 8 13.47 -1.87 21.50
CA ASP A 8 12.80 -1.13 20.43
C ASP A 8 12.25 -2.10 19.36
N TYR A 9 10.94 -2.21 19.28
CA TYR A 9 10.25 -3.07 18.30
C TYR A 9 10.69 -2.81 16.86
N PHE A 10 10.91 -1.54 16.48
CA PHE A 10 11.14 -1.18 15.08
C PHE A 10 12.57 -1.46 14.60
N THR A 11 13.52 -1.58 15.52
CA THR A 11 14.95 -1.77 15.20
C THR A 11 15.52 -3.08 15.70
N ASP A 12 14.82 -3.78 16.59
CA ASP A 12 15.31 -5.03 17.18
C ASP A 12 14.93 -6.24 16.32
N TYR A 13 15.92 -6.73 15.57
CA TYR A 13 15.72 -7.83 14.62
C TYR A 13 15.22 -9.13 15.25
N GLU A 14 15.59 -9.42 16.51
CA GLU A 14 15.14 -10.64 17.19
C GLU A 14 13.66 -10.56 17.58
N ILE A 15 13.17 -9.34 17.89
CA ILE A 15 11.73 -9.11 18.09
C ILE A 15 10.98 -9.21 16.76
N LEU A 16 11.54 -8.66 15.68
CA LEU A 16 10.90 -8.69 14.36
C LEU A 16 10.76 -10.11 13.80
N LYS A 17 11.67 -11.02 14.14
CA LYS A 17 11.56 -12.44 13.73
C LYS A 17 10.41 -13.18 14.41
N ASP A 18 10.17 -12.91 15.70
CA ASP A 18 9.10 -13.49 16.50
C ASP A 18 8.54 -12.45 17.48
N PRO A 19 7.59 -11.64 17.03
CA PRO A 19 7.07 -10.52 17.82
C PRO A 19 6.09 -10.95 18.91
N TYR A 20 5.62 -12.21 18.91
CA TYR A 20 4.56 -12.64 19.82
C TYR A 20 4.93 -12.55 21.29
N ALA A 21 6.17 -12.94 21.64
CA ALA A 21 6.65 -12.85 23.01
C ALA A 21 6.69 -11.38 23.51
N PHE A 22 7.12 -10.46 22.63
CA PHE A 22 7.14 -9.04 22.91
C PHE A 22 5.72 -8.47 23.14
N PHE A 23 4.80 -8.70 22.22
CA PHE A 23 3.42 -8.22 22.34
C PHE A 23 2.68 -8.86 23.51
N ASN A 24 2.96 -10.12 23.87
CA ASN A 24 2.40 -10.74 25.07
C ASN A 24 2.91 -10.04 26.34
N ALA A 25 4.22 -9.76 26.42
CA ALA A 25 4.78 -9.05 27.56
C ALA A 25 4.23 -7.61 27.70
N LEU A 26 3.92 -6.94 26.59
CA LEU A 26 3.24 -5.64 26.62
C LEU A 26 1.80 -5.77 27.14
N ARG A 27 1.03 -6.76 26.67
CA ARG A 27 -0.35 -6.99 27.15
C ARG A 27 -0.42 -7.30 28.64
N ASP A 28 0.60 -7.93 29.21
CA ASP A 28 0.71 -8.15 30.66
C ASP A 28 0.85 -6.83 31.46
N GLN A 29 1.31 -5.75 30.82
CA GLN A 29 1.35 -4.41 31.42
C GLN A 29 0.03 -3.64 31.24
N GLY A 30 -0.74 -3.99 30.21
CA GLY A 30 -2.00 -3.36 29.86
C GLY A 30 -2.23 -3.33 28.34
N PRO A 31 -3.42 -2.96 27.89
CA PRO A 31 -3.78 -2.94 26.46
C PRO A 31 -3.09 -1.82 25.67
N ILE A 32 -2.62 -0.78 26.35
CA ILE A 32 -1.94 0.38 25.79
C ILE A 32 -0.62 0.58 26.53
N PHE A 33 0.47 0.69 25.81
CA PHE A 33 1.81 0.82 26.40
C PHE A 33 2.59 1.94 25.69
N GLN A 34 3.20 2.85 26.46
CA GLN A 34 4.14 3.83 25.94
C GLN A 34 5.58 3.36 26.23
N PRO A 35 6.39 3.05 25.22
CA PRO A 35 7.78 2.68 25.46
C PRO A 35 8.58 3.81 26.12
N PRO A 36 9.49 3.50 27.04
CA PRO A 36 10.27 4.52 27.73
C PRO A 36 11.04 5.44 26.77
N GLY A 37 10.86 6.75 26.91
CA GLY A 37 11.53 7.76 26.08
C GLY A 37 11.03 7.89 24.65
N LYS A 38 9.91 7.26 24.33
CA LYS A 38 9.24 7.40 23.02
C LYS A 38 7.97 8.26 23.15
N ASP A 39 7.61 8.91 22.06
CA ASP A 39 6.43 9.79 21.91
C ASP A 39 5.24 9.10 21.21
N TYR A 40 5.31 7.79 21.03
CA TYR A 40 4.24 6.97 20.50
C TYR A 40 3.74 5.92 21.50
N TYR A 41 2.54 5.40 21.23
CA TYR A 41 1.92 4.33 22.02
C TYR A 41 1.80 3.06 21.18
N ILE A 42 1.94 1.90 21.81
CA ILE A 42 1.67 0.59 21.22
C ILE A 42 0.34 0.10 21.80
N VAL A 43 -0.64 -0.09 20.93
CA VAL A 43 -1.96 -0.60 21.31
C VAL A 43 -2.02 -2.09 20.97
N THR A 44 -2.19 -2.95 22.00
CA THR A 44 -2.21 -4.41 21.85
C THR A 44 -3.52 -5.06 22.29
N GLY A 45 -4.41 -4.29 22.94
CA GLY A 45 -5.75 -4.74 23.29
C GLY A 45 -6.65 -4.75 22.07
N PHE A 46 -7.54 -5.76 21.98
CA PHE A 46 -8.42 -5.89 20.81
C PHE A 46 -9.46 -4.75 20.75
N GLU A 47 -10.13 -4.47 21.86
CA GLU A 47 -11.15 -3.42 21.91
C GLU A 47 -10.55 -2.02 21.69
N GLU A 48 -9.40 -1.75 22.29
CA GLU A 48 -8.68 -0.48 22.15
C GLU A 48 -8.17 -0.30 20.71
N THR A 49 -7.73 -1.38 20.07
CA THR A 49 -7.34 -1.34 18.65
C THR A 49 -8.56 -1.03 17.77
N LEU A 50 -9.71 -1.65 18.05
CA LEU A 50 -10.93 -1.34 17.29
C LEU A 50 -11.42 0.09 17.52
N GLU A 51 -11.27 0.62 18.74
CA GLU A 51 -11.59 2.00 19.05
C GLU A 51 -10.73 2.96 18.22
N VAL A 52 -9.41 2.80 18.24
CA VAL A 52 -8.49 3.62 17.43
C VAL A 52 -8.83 3.54 15.94
N LEU A 53 -9.03 2.33 15.40
CA LEU A 53 -9.32 2.15 13.96
C LEU A 53 -10.68 2.69 13.52
N ARG A 54 -11.63 2.87 14.44
CA ARG A 54 -12.96 3.40 14.13
C ARG A 54 -13.13 4.88 14.42
N ASN A 55 -12.28 5.43 15.26
CA ASN A 55 -12.33 6.82 15.68
C ASN A 55 -11.41 7.68 14.81
N HIS A 56 -11.83 7.93 13.57
CA HIS A 56 -11.08 8.75 12.62
C HIS A 56 -11.12 10.26 12.95
N GLU A 57 -11.99 10.69 13.89
CA GLU A 57 -12.03 12.08 14.36
C GLU A 57 -10.82 12.43 15.23
N ASP A 58 -10.35 11.48 16.07
CA ASP A 58 -9.22 11.70 16.97
C ASP A 58 -7.91 11.07 16.46
N PHE A 59 -7.97 10.09 15.56
CA PHE A 59 -6.82 9.32 15.07
C PHE A 59 -6.73 9.39 13.54
N SER A 60 -5.89 10.30 13.03
CA SER A 60 -5.61 10.41 11.60
C SER A 60 -4.77 9.24 11.09
N ALA A 61 -5.09 8.76 9.87
CA ALA A 61 -4.33 7.75 9.15
C ALA A 61 -3.09 8.31 8.43
N VAL A 62 -2.84 9.60 8.46
CA VAL A 62 -1.86 10.30 7.61
C VAL A 62 -0.45 9.68 7.60
N ASN A 63 -0.04 9.06 8.71
CA ASN A 63 1.27 8.42 8.86
C ASN A 63 1.22 6.88 8.76
N GLY A 64 0.10 6.31 8.34
CA GLY A 64 -0.15 4.87 8.35
C GLY A 64 0.86 4.04 7.55
N LEU A 65 1.38 4.56 6.44
CA LEU A 65 2.39 3.87 5.61
C LEU A 65 3.81 3.99 6.17
N GLN A 66 4.10 4.99 6.99
CA GLN A 66 5.43 5.22 7.55
C GLN A 66 5.66 4.50 8.86
N GLY A 67 4.60 4.18 9.58
CA GLY A 67 4.67 3.65 10.93
C GLY A 67 5.01 4.71 11.99
N ALA A 68 4.94 4.28 13.23
CA ALA A 68 5.06 5.18 14.41
C ALA A 68 6.44 5.82 14.60
N GLY A 69 7.48 5.29 13.94
CA GLY A 69 8.84 5.83 14.04
C GLY A 69 9.11 7.02 13.13
N ALA A 70 8.24 7.30 12.16
CA ALA A 70 8.44 8.42 11.24
C ALA A 70 8.13 9.76 11.92
N PRO A 71 9.03 10.74 11.84
CA PRO A 71 8.76 12.05 12.39
C PRO A 71 7.66 12.76 11.61
N LEU A 72 6.88 13.59 12.31
CA LEU A 72 5.97 14.52 11.63
C LEU A 72 6.79 15.58 10.89
N PRO A 73 6.35 16.05 9.71
CA PRO A 73 7.03 17.12 8.96
C PRO A 73 6.88 18.50 9.63
N PHE A 74 6.17 18.60 10.73
CA PHE A 74 5.94 19.82 11.50
C PHE A 74 5.95 19.55 12.99
N VAL A 75 6.07 20.60 13.80
CA VAL A 75 5.91 20.51 15.25
C VAL A 75 4.43 20.76 15.59
N PRO A 76 3.72 19.78 16.15
CA PRO A 76 2.30 19.92 16.43
C PRO A 76 2.03 20.97 17.53
N HIS A 77 0.97 21.74 17.35
CA HIS A 77 0.53 22.77 18.30
C HIS A 77 -0.98 22.66 18.55
N GLY A 78 -1.38 22.77 19.81
CA GLY A 78 -2.80 22.68 20.21
C GLY A 78 -3.27 21.23 20.41
N SER A 79 -4.55 21.06 20.65
CA SER A 79 -5.22 19.76 20.84
C SER A 79 -5.83 19.19 19.55
N ASP A 80 -6.04 20.04 18.55
CA ASP A 80 -6.48 19.68 17.22
C ASP A 80 -5.40 20.11 16.22
N ILE A 81 -4.88 19.15 15.47
CA ILE A 81 -3.81 19.35 14.49
C ILE A 81 -4.27 19.08 13.05
N THR A 82 -5.57 18.93 12.81
CA THR A 82 -6.14 18.60 11.50
C THR A 82 -5.69 19.57 10.42
N ASP A 83 -5.82 20.87 10.65
CA ASP A 83 -5.37 21.91 9.69
C ASP A 83 -3.85 21.85 9.45
N GLN A 84 -3.07 21.50 10.46
CA GLN A 84 -1.61 21.37 10.33
C GLN A 84 -1.24 20.14 9.50
N ILE A 85 -1.94 19.01 9.67
CA ILE A 85 -1.80 17.82 8.84
C ILE A 85 -2.11 18.18 7.38
N GLU A 86 -3.23 18.82 7.11
CA GLU A 86 -3.62 19.18 5.75
C GLU A 86 -2.64 20.15 5.08
N ALA A 87 -2.13 21.13 5.82
CA ALA A 87 -1.12 22.08 5.31
C ALA A 87 0.19 21.37 4.89
N HIS A 88 0.54 20.27 5.54
CA HIS A 88 1.77 19.51 5.30
C HIS A 88 1.53 18.15 4.63
N ARG A 89 0.32 17.84 4.17
CA ARG A 89 -0.09 16.51 3.69
C ARG A 89 0.87 15.94 2.65
N ARG A 90 1.35 16.76 1.71
CA ARG A 90 2.28 16.34 0.66
C ARG A 90 3.73 16.15 1.12
N GLU A 91 4.05 16.56 2.33
CA GLU A 91 5.36 16.32 2.95
C GLU A 91 5.41 14.96 3.65
N PHE A 92 4.24 14.36 3.96
CA PHE A 92 4.18 12.98 4.41
C PHE A 92 4.42 12.03 3.23
N PRO A 93 5.34 11.08 3.34
CA PRO A 93 5.50 10.07 2.32
C PRO A 93 4.19 9.29 2.06
N GLY A 94 3.66 9.42 0.85
CA GLY A 94 2.37 8.82 0.51
C GLY A 94 1.15 9.50 1.16
N GLY A 95 1.27 10.72 1.66
CA GLY A 95 0.19 11.44 2.34
C GLY A 95 -1.09 11.59 1.51
N ASP A 96 -0.96 11.61 0.19
CA ASP A 96 -2.10 11.66 -0.75
C ASP A 96 -2.64 10.26 -1.12
N GLN A 97 -2.06 9.18 -0.61
CA GLN A 97 -2.55 7.83 -0.89
C GLN A 97 -3.80 7.52 -0.06
N VAL A 98 -4.72 6.76 -0.64
CA VAL A 98 -6.04 6.49 -0.03
C VAL A 98 -5.98 5.98 1.41
N VAL A 99 -4.95 5.21 1.77
CA VAL A 99 -4.80 4.67 3.14
C VAL A 99 -4.33 5.69 4.17
N ASN A 100 -3.83 6.83 3.71
CA ASN A 100 -3.35 7.93 4.55
C ASN A 100 -4.32 9.13 4.55
N LEU A 101 -5.43 9.01 3.82
CA LEU A 101 -6.49 10.02 3.81
C LEU A 101 -7.50 9.74 4.91
N ASP A 102 -8.08 10.82 5.41
CA ASP A 102 -9.14 10.78 6.41
C ASP A 102 -10.47 11.30 5.83
N ASP A 103 -11.56 11.04 6.51
CA ASP A 103 -12.90 11.60 6.32
C ASP A 103 -13.41 11.63 4.86
N ASP A 104 -13.82 12.79 4.41
CA ASP A 104 -14.39 13.00 3.07
C ASP A 104 -13.38 12.74 1.95
N ALA A 105 -12.12 13.08 2.14
CA ALA A 105 -11.07 12.84 1.15
C ALA A 105 -10.86 11.34 0.93
N HIS A 106 -10.78 10.56 2.02
CA HIS A 106 -10.73 9.11 1.96
C HIS A 106 -11.99 8.54 1.27
N THR A 107 -13.17 8.96 1.70
CA THR A 107 -14.45 8.45 1.20
C THR A 107 -14.59 8.69 -0.31
N LYS A 108 -14.26 9.90 -0.78
CA LYS A 108 -14.29 10.25 -2.20
C LYS A 108 -13.36 9.37 -3.03
N LEU A 109 -12.11 9.23 -2.62
CA LEU A 109 -11.13 8.44 -3.38
C LEU A 109 -11.44 6.94 -3.31
N ARG A 110 -11.89 6.43 -2.15
CA ARG A 110 -12.30 5.04 -1.96
C ARG A 110 -13.49 4.65 -2.84
N ALA A 111 -14.43 5.57 -3.05
CA ALA A 111 -15.57 5.35 -3.93
C ALA A 111 -15.13 5.04 -5.37
N LEU A 112 -14.08 5.69 -5.88
CA LEU A 112 -13.53 5.40 -7.21
C LEU A 112 -12.97 3.97 -7.28
N ILE A 113 -12.24 3.53 -6.25
CA ILE A 113 -11.71 2.15 -6.19
C ILE A 113 -12.82 1.13 -6.32
N ASN A 114 -13.93 1.33 -5.62
CA ASN A 114 -15.04 0.39 -5.60
C ASN A 114 -15.66 0.20 -7.00
N THR A 115 -15.57 1.17 -7.89
CA THR A 115 -16.04 1.04 -9.28
C THR A 115 -15.17 0.13 -10.13
N LEU A 116 -13.90 -0.06 -9.76
CA LEU A 116 -12.94 -0.85 -10.52
C LEU A 116 -13.07 -2.36 -10.25
N PHE A 117 -13.52 -2.74 -9.04
CA PHE A 117 -13.61 -4.15 -8.60
C PHE A 117 -15.04 -4.68 -8.59
N VAL A 118 -15.71 -4.59 -9.74
CA VAL A 118 -17.04 -5.17 -9.89
C VAL A 118 -16.96 -6.64 -10.33
N PRO A 119 -17.90 -7.52 -9.91
CA PRO A 119 -17.87 -8.95 -10.22
C PRO A 119 -17.72 -9.31 -11.71
N SER A 120 -18.30 -8.49 -12.59
CA SER A 120 -18.20 -8.70 -14.04
C SER A 120 -16.78 -8.58 -14.57
N ARG A 121 -15.97 -7.68 -14.03
CA ARG A 121 -14.56 -7.50 -14.39
C ARG A 121 -13.69 -8.60 -13.86
N LEU A 122 -13.90 -8.97 -12.60
CA LEU A 122 -13.18 -10.12 -12.01
C LEU A 122 -13.40 -11.37 -12.83
N LYS A 123 -14.65 -11.59 -13.27
CA LYS A 123 -14.99 -12.71 -14.16
C LYS A 123 -14.34 -12.60 -15.55
N ALA A 124 -14.20 -11.39 -16.10
CA ALA A 124 -13.54 -11.19 -17.38
C ALA A 124 -12.03 -11.54 -17.33
N SER A 125 -11.37 -11.29 -16.21
CA SER A 125 -9.94 -11.65 -15.99
C SER A 125 -9.72 -13.13 -15.63
N GLU A 126 -10.77 -13.90 -15.32
CA GLU A 126 -10.65 -15.28 -14.82
C GLU A 126 -9.90 -16.20 -15.79
N ALA A 127 -10.17 -16.10 -17.10
CA ALA A 127 -9.50 -16.89 -18.12
C ALA A 127 -7.99 -16.59 -18.16
N PHE A 128 -7.62 -15.32 -18.20
CA PHE A 128 -6.22 -14.89 -18.17
C PHE A 128 -5.52 -15.38 -16.91
N ILE A 129 -6.14 -15.22 -15.74
CA ILE A 129 -5.58 -15.63 -14.45
C ILE A 129 -5.34 -17.15 -14.44
N THR A 130 -6.31 -17.94 -14.91
CA THR A 130 -6.23 -19.40 -14.95
C THR A 130 -5.11 -19.85 -15.89
N ASP A 131 -5.10 -19.39 -17.14
CA ASP A 131 -4.12 -19.77 -18.15
C ASP A 131 -2.69 -19.41 -17.71
N TYR A 132 -2.52 -18.22 -17.13
CA TYR A 132 -1.21 -17.76 -16.65
C TYR A 132 -0.73 -18.58 -15.44
N CYS A 133 -1.63 -18.91 -14.51
CA CYS A 133 -1.32 -19.78 -13.38
C CYS A 133 -0.91 -21.20 -13.85
N GLU A 134 -1.67 -21.79 -14.77
CA GLU A 134 -1.39 -23.12 -15.30
C GLU A 134 -0.04 -23.20 -16.03
N ASP A 135 0.32 -22.17 -16.81
CA ASP A 135 1.62 -22.08 -17.47
C ASP A 135 2.77 -22.03 -16.46
N MET A 136 2.65 -21.18 -15.43
CA MET A 136 3.69 -21.04 -14.41
C MET A 136 3.86 -22.32 -13.58
N VAL A 137 2.75 -22.89 -13.09
CA VAL A 137 2.77 -24.13 -12.31
C VAL A 137 3.27 -25.29 -13.17
N GLY A 138 2.83 -25.36 -14.44
CA GLY A 138 3.31 -26.37 -15.38
C GLY A 138 4.81 -26.32 -15.63
N LYS A 139 5.41 -25.13 -15.67
CA LYS A 139 6.88 -24.97 -15.73
C LYS A 139 7.56 -25.49 -14.46
N ALA A 140 7.07 -25.08 -13.29
CA ALA A 140 7.61 -25.50 -12.00
C ALA A 140 7.55 -27.05 -11.82
N VAL A 141 6.44 -27.67 -12.21
CA VAL A 141 6.29 -29.15 -12.16
C VAL A 141 7.33 -29.86 -13.05
N ARG A 142 7.61 -29.33 -14.25
CA ARG A 142 8.63 -29.89 -15.13
C ARG A 142 10.04 -29.79 -14.56
N GLU A 143 10.33 -28.74 -13.82
CA GLU A 143 11.63 -28.51 -13.16
C GLU A 143 11.79 -29.34 -11.88
N GLY A 144 10.68 -29.83 -11.30
CA GLY A 144 10.66 -30.71 -10.13
C GLY A 144 10.89 -30.01 -8.79
N LYS A 145 11.36 -28.75 -8.79
CA LYS A 145 11.47 -27.86 -7.63
C LYS A 145 11.40 -26.40 -8.09
N VAL A 146 10.94 -25.53 -7.22
CA VAL A 146 10.85 -24.08 -7.51
C VAL A 146 11.04 -23.27 -6.22
N GLU A 147 11.59 -22.08 -6.34
CA GLU A 147 11.49 -21.07 -5.30
C GLU A 147 10.13 -20.38 -5.48
N LEU A 148 9.26 -20.49 -4.48
CA LEU A 148 7.85 -20.16 -4.62
C LEU A 148 7.61 -18.66 -4.77
N ILE A 149 8.26 -17.83 -3.95
CA ILE A 149 7.92 -16.40 -3.83
C ILE A 149 8.40 -15.63 -5.06
N GLY A 150 9.69 -15.65 -5.35
CA GLY A 150 10.28 -14.86 -6.43
C GLY A 150 10.01 -15.42 -7.83
N THR A 151 9.80 -16.75 -7.95
CA THR A 151 9.61 -17.40 -9.26
C THR A 151 8.15 -17.55 -9.66
N ILE A 152 7.23 -17.69 -8.68
CA ILE A 152 5.79 -17.91 -8.94
C ILE A 152 4.97 -16.77 -8.36
N ALA A 153 4.95 -16.60 -7.02
CA ALA A 153 3.98 -15.73 -6.36
C ALA A 153 4.11 -14.27 -6.82
N THR A 154 5.31 -13.71 -6.74
CA THR A 154 5.54 -12.30 -7.11
C THR A 154 5.25 -12.03 -8.60
N PRO A 155 5.77 -12.80 -9.58
CA PRO A 155 5.44 -12.59 -10.98
C PRO A 155 3.96 -12.82 -11.30
N PHE A 156 3.36 -13.86 -10.72
CA PHE A 156 1.94 -14.16 -10.92
C PHE A 156 1.06 -13.01 -10.46
N VAL A 157 1.22 -12.58 -9.22
CA VAL A 157 0.40 -11.50 -8.65
C VAL A 157 0.64 -10.18 -9.40
N THR A 158 1.90 -9.87 -9.76
CA THR A 158 2.22 -8.67 -10.53
C THR A 158 1.46 -8.63 -11.85
N MET A 159 1.40 -9.76 -12.57
CA MET A 159 0.68 -9.85 -13.84
C MET A 159 -0.84 -9.78 -13.68
N VAL A 160 -1.37 -10.39 -12.63
CA VAL A 160 -2.82 -10.35 -12.32
C VAL A 160 -3.24 -8.91 -11.95
N VAL A 161 -2.47 -8.24 -11.10
CA VAL A 161 -2.77 -6.84 -10.73
C VAL A 161 -2.64 -5.91 -11.94
N ALA A 162 -1.63 -6.12 -12.78
CA ALA A 162 -1.47 -5.36 -14.02
C ALA A 162 -2.67 -5.55 -14.97
N ASP A 163 -3.18 -6.79 -15.10
CA ASP A 163 -4.38 -7.09 -15.87
C ASP A 163 -5.62 -6.40 -15.31
N LEU A 164 -5.86 -6.52 -14.01
CA LEU A 164 -7.00 -5.92 -13.32
C LEU A 164 -7.01 -4.39 -13.39
N LEU A 165 -5.84 -3.76 -13.45
CA LEU A 165 -5.71 -2.31 -13.61
C LEU A 165 -5.66 -1.86 -15.08
N GLY A 166 -5.72 -2.79 -16.03
CA GLY A 166 -5.72 -2.49 -17.45
C GLY A 166 -4.37 -2.06 -18.01
N VAL A 167 -3.26 -2.41 -17.34
CA VAL A 167 -1.91 -2.14 -17.88
C VAL A 167 -1.73 -2.88 -19.21
N PRO A 168 -1.36 -2.19 -20.31
CA PRO A 168 -1.15 -2.82 -21.61
C PRO A 168 -0.16 -3.98 -21.52
N MET A 169 -0.42 -5.06 -22.29
CA MET A 169 0.36 -6.29 -22.23
C MET A 169 1.86 -6.04 -22.51
N GLU A 170 2.17 -5.14 -23.43
CA GLU A 170 3.54 -4.76 -23.81
C GLU A 170 4.31 -4.09 -22.66
N ASP A 171 3.61 -3.41 -21.75
CA ASP A 171 4.24 -2.69 -20.65
C ASP A 171 4.35 -3.52 -19.36
N ARG A 172 3.61 -4.64 -19.24
CA ARG A 172 3.57 -5.47 -18.01
C ARG A 172 4.95 -5.97 -17.60
N LYS A 173 5.82 -6.27 -18.58
CA LYS A 173 7.19 -6.67 -18.28
C LYS A 173 7.99 -5.57 -17.60
N ILE A 174 7.76 -4.32 -17.92
CA ILE A 174 8.43 -3.17 -17.29
C ILE A 174 8.05 -3.08 -15.81
N PHE A 175 6.78 -3.30 -15.50
CA PHE A 175 6.29 -3.35 -14.11
C PHE A 175 6.91 -4.53 -13.34
N MET A 176 6.97 -5.71 -13.96
CA MET A 176 7.64 -6.88 -13.37
C MET A 176 9.13 -6.60 -13.09
N ASP A 177 9.84 -6.05 -14.07
CA ASP A 177 11.26 -5.74 -13.94
C ASP A 177 11.52 -4.66 -12.87
N ALA A 178 10.62 -3.69 -12.73
CA ALA A 178 10.71 -2.67 -11.69
C ALA A 178 10.53 -3.30 -10.29
N ILE A 179 9.51 -4.14 -10.10
CA ILE A 179 9.28 -4.84 -8.83
C ILE A 179 10.45 -5.78 -8.49
N ALA A 180 10.96 -6.52 -9.47
CA ALA A 180 12.08 -7.46 -9.25
C ALA A 180 13.38 -6.75 -8.83
N LYS A 181 13.54 -5.46 -9.17
CA LYS A 181 14.69 -4.64 -8.78
C LYS A 181 14.44 -3.86 -7.49
N ALA A 182 13.23 -3.92 -6.94
CA ALA A 182 12.93 -3.25 -5.69
C ALA A 182 13.89 -3.74 -4.60
N PRO A 183 14.57 -2.85 -3.87
CA PRO A 183 15.32 -3.26 -2.70
C PRO A 183 14.37 -3.87 -1.66
N PRO A 184 14.90 -4.67 -0.73
CA PRO A 184 14.09 -5.16 0.38
C PRO A 184 13.45 -3.98 1.10
N PRO A 185 12.26 -4.18 1.69
CA PRO A 185 11.57 -3.12 2.43
C PRO A 185 12.52 -2.52 3.47
N GLY A 186 12.49 -1.19 3.59
CA GLY A 186 13.29 -0.44 4.55
C GLY A 186 12.97 -0.79 5.98
N SER A 187 13.74 -0.24 6.91
CA SER A 187 13.47 -0.43 8.33
C SER A 187 12.16 0.28 8.73
N LEU A 188 11.49 -0.26 9.74
CA LEU A 188 10.23 0.29 10.26
C LEU A 188 10.43 1.63 11.02
N ASP A 189 11.67 2.10 11.14
CA ASP A 189 12.02 3.38 11.76
C ASP A 189 11.83 4.61 10.84
N GLY A 190 11.22 4.40 9.66
CA GLY A 190 10.97 5.47 8.68
C GLY A 190 12.12 5.75 7.73
N HIS A 191 13.25 5.02 7.85
CA HIS A 191 14.34 5.14 6.89
C HIS A 191 13.96 4.45 5.58
N ASN A 192 13.62 5.25 4.55
CA ASN A 192 13.32 4.73 3.22
C ASN A 192 14.61 4.69 2.38
N PRO A 193 15.18 3.49 2.08
CA PRO A 193 16.38 3.39 1.27
C PRO A 193 16.15 3.70 -0.22
N MET A 194 14.93 4.08 -0.60
CA MET A 194 14.48 4.17 -1.98
C MET A 194 14.04 5.59 -2.35
N GLU A 195 14.96 6.54 -2.29
CA GLU A 195 14.77 7.83 -2.94
C GLU A 195 15.39 7.77 -4.35
N GLY A 196 14.61 8.10 -5.39
CA GLY A 196 15.15 8.28 -6.73
C GLY A 196 14.19 7.88 -7.87
N GLU A 197 14.60 8.23 -9.09
CA GLU A 197 13.82 7.99 -10.32
C GLU A 197 13.66 6.50 -10.68
N ASP A 198 14.52 5.64 -10.15
CA ASP A 198 14.52 4.20 -10.38
C ASP A 198 13.62 3.43 -9.38
N HIS A 199 12.99 4.16 -8.44
CA HIS A 199 12.02 3.56 -7.54
C HIS A 199 10.88 2.92 -8.33
N PRO A 200 10.44 1.67 -8.04
CA PRO A 200 9.36 1.01 -8.78
C PRO A 200 8.10 1.88 -8.90
N PHE A 201 7.72 2.57 -7.84
CA PHE A 201 6.58 3.49 -7.89
C PHE A 201 6.82 4.71 -8.77
N ALA A 202 8.05 5.26 -8.83
CA ALA A 202 8.36 6.34 -9.75
C ALA A 202 8.28 5.90 -11.22
N VAL A 203 8.78 4.70 -11.52
CA VAL A 203 8.64 4.08 -12.85
C VAL A 203 7.16 3.89 -13.20
N MET A 204 6.40 3.22 -12.33
CA MET A 204 4.97 2.96 -12.54
C MET A 204 4.17 4.26 -12.65
N GLY A 205 4.50 5.27 -11.85
CA GLY A 205 3.86 6.58 -11.88
C GLY A 205 3.97 7.28 -13.23
N LYS A 206 5.14 7.20 -13.89
CA LYS A 206 5.33 7.74 -15.25
C LYS A 206 4.37 7.07 -16.26
N TYR A 207 4.22 5.75 -16.17
CA TYR A 207 3.30 4.99 -17.04
C TYR A 207 1.84 5.31 -16.75
N PHE A 208 1.42 5.28 -15.49
CA PHE A 208 0.04 5.63 -15.12
C PHE A 208 -0.30 7.07 -15.52
N TYR A 209 0.64 8.01 -15.38
CA TYR A 209 0.43 9.38 -15.86
C TYR A 209 0.18 9.40 -17.38
N GLY A 210 1.01 8.69 -18.15
CA GLY A 210 0.84 8.55 -19.59
C GLY A 210 -0.52 7.94 -19.97
N TYR A 211 -0.91 6.86 -19.28
CA TYR A 211 -2.21 6.22 -19.52
C TYR A 211 -3.38 7.15 -19.23
N MET A 212 -3.39 7.82 -18.06
CA MET A 212 -4.48 8.72 -17.69
C MET A 212 -4.58 9.90 -18.65
N ALA A 213 -3.47 10.50 -19.02
CA ALA A 213 -3.44 11.62 -19.97
C ALA A 213 -3.90 11.20 -21.37
N ASP A 214 -3.44 10.05 -21.86
CA ASP A 214 -3.87 9.51 -23.16
C ASP A 214 -5.35 9.15 -23.14
N ARG A 215 -5.85 8.44 -22.14
CA ARG A 215 -7.26 8.02 -22.09
C ARG A 215 -8.24 9.18 -21.90
N ARG A 216 -7.82 10.28 -21.31
CA ARG A 216 -8.61 11.53 -21.32
C ARG A 216 -8.73 12.14 -22.71
N ALA A 217 -7.68 12.08 -23.49
CA ALA A 217 -7.67 12.63 -24.86
C ALA A 217 -8.25 11.65 -25.89
N ASN A 218 -8.00 10.36 -25.72
CA ASN A 218 -8.32 9.27 -26.67
C ASN A 218 -9.01 8.11 -25.93
N PRO A 219 -10.30 8.23 -25.54
CA PRO A 219 -11.02 7.19 -24.82
C PRO A 219 -11.03 5.85 -25.58
N GLN A 220 -10.82 4.75 -24.84
CA GLN A 220 -10.88 3.37 -25.32
C GLN A 220 -11.90 2.55 -24.52
N GLN A 221 -12.10 1.30 -24.88
CA GLN A 221 -12.97 0.38 -24.12
C GLN A 221 -12.16 -0.39 -23.08
N ASP A 222 -11.55 0.32 -22.13
CA ASP A 222 -10.70 -0.26 -21.09
C ASP A 222 -10.92 0.40 -19.71
N ILE A 223 -10.40 -0.26 -18.68
CA ILE A 223 -10.49 0.21 -17.30
C ILE A 223 -9.78 1.56 -17.11
N LEU A 224 -8.68 1.79 -17.82
CA LEU A 224 -7.92 3.03 -17.73
C LEU A 224 -8.75 4.22 -18.22
N THR A 225 -9.57 4.03 -19.29
CA THR A 225 -10.51 5.06 -19.75
C THR A 225 -11.58 5.35 -18.72
N GLU A 226 -12.17 4.31 -18.11
CA GLU A 226 -13.18 4.50 -17.09
C GLU A 226 -12.60 5.24 -15.87
N LEU A 227 -11.38 4.90 -15.46
CA LEU A 227 -10.69 5.60 -14.37
C LEU A 227 -10.36 7.05 -14.77
N ALA A 228 -9.83 7.27 -15.98
CA ALA A 228 -9.47 8.60 -16.46
C ALA A 228 -10.67 9.56 -16.55
N HIS A 229 -11.88 9.03 -16.76
CA HIS A 229 -13.14 9.78 -16.86
C HIS A 229 -14.03 9.62 -15.61
N ALA A 230 -13.53 8.97 -14.55
CA ALA A 230 -14.27 8.85 -13.31
C ALA A 230 -14.58 10.23 -12.71
N THR A 231 -15.71 10.30 -12.01
CA THR A 231 -16.11 11.51 -11.25
C THR A 231 -16.32 11.14 -9.80
N TYR A 232 -16.01 12.07 -8.91
CA TYR A 232 -16.38 11.97 -7.51
C TYR A 232 -17.91 12.03 -7.34
N SER A 233 -18.39 11.68 -6.16
CA SER A 233 -19.83 11.71 -5.84
C SER A 233 -20.46 13.10 -5.94
N ASP A 234 -19.66 14.16 -5.83
CA ASP A 234 -20.08 15.56 -6.01
C ASP A 234 -20.08 16.01 -7.48
N GLY A 235 -19.75 15.12 -8.42
CA GLY A 235 -19.69 15.39 -9.85
C GLY A 235 -18.40 16.05 -10.33
N THR A 236 -17.44 16.32 -9.44
CA THR A 236 -16.12 16.84 -9.82
C THR A 236 -15.25 15.74 -10.41
N THR A 237 -14.35 16.11 -11.31
CA THR A 237 -13.40 15.18 -11.93
C THR A 237 -12.09 15.18 -11.18
N PRO A 238 -11.54 14.02 -10.76
CA PRO A 238 -10.22 13.93 -10.14
C PRO A 238 -9.14 14.51 -11.05
N GLU A 239 -8.11 15.09 -10.46
CA GLU A 239 -6.91 15.43 -11.21
C GLU A 239 -6.20 14.18 -11.73
N VAL A 240 -5.41 14.31 -12.80
CA VAL A 240 -4.59 13.18 -13.30
C VAL A 240 -3.67 12.66 -12.20
N TYR A 241 -3.11 13.56 -11.39
CA TYR A 241 -2.26 13.21 -10.26
C TYR A 241 -2.96 12.26 -9.27
N ASP A 242 -4.19 12.56 -8.86
CA ASP A 242 -4.95 11.73 -7.92
C ASP A 242 -5.18 10.31 -8.46
N LEU A 243 -5.49 10.21 -9.76
CA LEU A 243 -5.70 8.93 -10.43
C LEU A 243 -4.39 8.13 -10.57
N VAL A 244 -3.26 8.81 -10.76
CA VAL A 244 -1.92 8.18 -10.78
C VAL A 244 -1.59 7.62 -9.41
N GLN A 245 -1.78 8.41 -8.35
CA GLN A 245 -1.56 7.95 -6.96
C GLN A 245 -2.45 6.74 -6.65
N LEU A 246 -3.70 6.77 -7.09
CA LEU A 246 -4.63 5.66 -6.93
C LEU A 246 -4.13 4.40 -7.65
N GLY A 247 -3.74 4.51 -8.92
CA GLY A 247 -3.21 3.39 -9.70
C GLY A 247 -1.95 2.77 -9.08
N MET A 248 -1.02 3.60 -8.64
CA MET A 248 0.21 3.17 -7.97
C MET A 248 -0.08 2.48 -6.64
N PHE A 249 -0.96 3.07 -5.81
CA PHE A 249 -1.38 2.48 -4.55
C PHE A 249 -2.01 1.10 -4.75
N MET A 250 -2.97 1.01 -5.67
CA MET A 250 -3.67 -0.24 -5.98
C MET A 250 -2.70 -1.33 -6.44
N PHE A 251 -1.72 -0.95 -7.27
CA PHE A 251 -0.70 -1.87 -7.74
C PHE A 251 0.16 -2.39 -6.58
N GLY A 252 0.71 -1.49 -5.77
CA GLY A 252 1.58 -1.85 -4.63
C GLY A 252 0.84 -2.67 -3.57
N ALA A 253 -0.35 -2.21 -3.16
CA ALA A 253 -1.16 -2.90 -2.14
C ALA A 253 -1.60 -4.30 -2.59
N GLY A 254 -2.01 -4.45 -3.85
CA GLY A 254 -2.45 -5.74 -4.39
C GLY A 254 -1.28 -6.72 -4.58
N GLN A 255 -0.13 -6.23 -5.03
CA GLN A 255 1.02 -7.04 -5.36
C GLN A 255 1.67 -7.64 -4.11
N ASP A 256 2.07 -6.82 -3.15
CA ASP A 256 2.86 -7.27 -1.99
C ASP A 256 2.09 -8.21 -1.06
N THR A 257 0.86 -7.84 -0.70
CA THR A 257 0.03 -8.63 0.23
C THR A 257 -0.35 -10.00 -0.35
N SER A 258 -0.72 -10.04 -1.63
CA SER A 258 -1.13 -11.28 -2.28
C SER A 258 0.07 -12.22 -2.52
N ALA A 259 1.24 -11.68 -2.90
CA ALA A 259 2.45 -12.48 -3.06
C ALA A 259 2.90 -13.10 -1.72
N LYS A 260 2.84 -12.34 -0.62
CA LYS A 260 3.13 -12.84 0.74
C LYS A 260 2.12 -13.87 1.24
N LEU A 261 0.85 -13.77 0.82
CA LEU A 261 -0.17 -14.76 1.19
C LEU A 261 0.07 -16.11 0.52
N LEU A 262 0.62 -16.10 -0.71
CA LEU A 262 0.94 -17.33 -1.45
C LEU A 262 2.23 -18.00 -0.98
N GLY A 263 3.18 -17.25 -0.40
CA GLY A 263 4.46 -17.76 0.13
C GLY A 263 4.40 -18.07 1.60
#